data_0f6bf9905f7207db45a73b08e41634ff
#
_entry.id   0f6bf9905f7207db45a73b08e41634ff
#
_cell.length_a   1.000
_cell.length_b   1.000
_cell.length_c   1.000
_cell.angle_alpha   90.00
_cell.angle_beta   90.00
_cell.angle_gamma   90.00
#
_symmetry.space_group_name_H-M   'P 1'
#
loop_
_entity.id
_entity.type
_entity.pdbx_description
1 polymer ?
#
loop_
_entity_poly.entity_id
_entity_poly.type
_entity_poly.pdbx_seq_one_letter_code
_entity_poly.pdbx_strand_id
1 'polypeptide(L)'
;MTTPRAGPVERAVRSELRSLKCSVQSDGSAALAVALAVQIDTSRGAVAAAAAAAQLRQLLIDLRRESAGKKPARTRIDDLRADELAERRRAAG
;
A
#
# COMPACT_ATOMS: atom_id res chain seq x y z
N MET A 1 4.76 -4.34 32.09
CA MET A 1 5.36 -3.67 30.93
C MET A 1 4.30 -3.37 29.89
N THR A 2 4.09 -2.10 29.64
CA THR A 2 3.14 -1.69 28.64
C THR A 2 3.79 -1.79 27.27
N THR A 3 3.14 -2.49 26.34
CA THR A 3 3.53 -2.47 24.94
C THR A 3 3.47 -1.03 24.46
N PRO A 4 4.53 -0.49 23.83
CA PRO A 4 4.46 0.86 23.31
C PRO A 4 3.32 0.96 22.29
N ARG A 5 2.51 1.97 22.43
CA ARG A 5 1.46 2.24 21.47
C ARG A 5 2.09 2.63 20.14
N ALA A 6 1.47 2.20 19.06
CA ALA A 6 1.88 2.64 17.74
C ALA A 6 1.86 4.17 17.67
N GLY A 7 2.93 4.77 17.17
CA GLY A 7 3.01 6.21 17.01
C GLY A 7 2.12 6.71 15.87
N PRO A 8 1.99 8.03 15.71
CA PRO A 8 1.11 8.60 14.70
C PRO A 8 1.51 8.22 13.27
N VAL A 9 2.80 8.15 12.98
CA VAL A 9 3.28 7.81 11.63
C VAL A 9 3.01 6.33 11.36
N GLU A 10 3.30 5.47 12.32
CA GLU A 10 3.03 4.03 12.18
C GLU A 10 1.54 3.78 11.93
N ARG A 11 0.66 4.44 12.67
CA ARG A 11 -0.79 4.28 12.51
C ARG A 11 -1.26 4.75 11.14
N ALA A 12 -0.73 5.88 10.68
CA ALA A 12 -1.05 6.42 9.36
C ALA A 12 -0.61 5.48 8.25
N VAL A 13 0.60 4.94 8.35
CA VAL A 13 1.14 4.00 7.37
C VAL A 13 0.34 2.70 7.35
N ARG A 14 0.00 2.15 8.50
CA ARG A 14 -0.83 0.94 8.59
C ARG A 14 -2.21 1.15 7.97
N SER A 15 -2.80 2.32 8.18
CA SER A 15 -4.07 2.70 7.57
C SER A 15 -3.95 2.78 6.04
N GLU A 16 -2.90 3.42 5.55
CA GLU A 16 -2.62 3.51 4.12
C GLU A 16 -2.44 2.12 3.49
N LEU A 17 -1.67 1.25 4.14
CA LEU A 17 -1.44 -0.11 3.65
C LEU A 17 -2.74 -0.91 3.59
N ARG A 18 -3.61 -0.76 4.56
CA ARG A 18 -4.93 -1.40 4.52
C ARG A 18 -5.76 -0.88 3.35
N SER A 19 -5.71 0.41 3.12
CA SER A 19 -6.38 1.04 1.99
C SER A 19 -5.87 0.50 0.65
N LEU A 20 -4.57 0.21 0.56
CA LEU A 20 -3.93 -0.37 -0.61
C LEU A 20 -4.07 -1.91 -0.66
N LYS A 21 -4.70 -2.50 0.34
CA LYS A 21 -4.86 -3.95 0.49
C LYS A 21 -3.52 -4.69 0.55
N CYS A 22 -2.50 -4.04 1.10
CA CYS A 22 -1.19 -4.64 1.34
C CYS A 22 -1.18 -5.32 2.71
N SER A 23 -0.59 -6.50 2.77
CA SER A 23 -0.42 -7.23 4.03
C SER A 23 1.02 -7.08 4.52
N VAL A 24 1.18 -6.61 5.75
CA VAL A 24 2.51 -6.49 6.39
C VAL A 24 3.17 -7.86 6.54
N GLN A 25 2.37 -8.91 6.67
CA GLN A 25 2.88 -10.27 6.86
C GLN A 25 3.36 -10.91 5.56
N SER A 26 2.76 -10.57 4.43
CA SER A 26 3.06 -11.20 3.15
C SER A 26 3.79 -10.30 2.16
N ASP A 27 3.84 -9.00 2.42
CA ASP A 27 4.47 -8.02 1.54
C ASP A 27 5.69 -7.40 2.25
N GLY A 28 6.90 -7.69 1.75
CA GLY A 28 8.14 -7.16 2.31
C GLY A 28 8.21 -5.63 2.25
N SER A 29 7.68 -5.02 1.21
CA SER A 29 7.65 -3.57 1.06
C SER A 29 6.72 -2.94 2.10
N ALA A 30 5.58 -3.57 2.38
CA ALA A 30 4.67 -3.10 3.41
C ALA A 30 5.31 -3.21 4.81
N ALA A 31 6.01 -4.31 5.08
CA ALA A 31 6.73 -4.49 6.33
C ALA A 31 7.82 -3.44 6.50
N LEU A 32 8.56 -3.12 5.43
CA LEU A 32 9.59 -2.09 5.44
C LEU A 32 8.97 -0.71 5.69
N ALA A 33 7.83 -0.42 5.10
CA ALA A 33 7.13 0.85 5.31
C ALA A 33 6.76 1.02 6.79
N VAL A 34 6.25 -0.02 7.43
CA VAL A 34 5.93 0.02 8.87
C VAL A 34 7.19 0.21 9.71
N ALA A 35 8.28 -0.50 9.36
CA ALA A 35 9.56 -0.36 10.08
C ALA A 35 10.10 1.07 9.98
N LEU A 36 10.03 1.69 8.83
CA LEU A 36 10.44 3.08 8.64
C LEU A 36 9.54 4.04 9.45
N ALA A 37 8.23 3.76 9.47
CA ALA A 37 7.29 4.56 10.26
C ALA A 37 7.61 4.50 11.75
N VAL A 38 7.91 3.31 12.26
CA VAL A 38 8.33 3.13 13.66
C VAL A 38 9.63 3.89 13.92
N GLN A 39 10.57 3.84 12.99
CA GLN A 39 11.83 4.56 13.12
C GLN A 39 11.61 6.07 13.20
N ILE A 40 10.69 6.62 12.41
CA ILE A 40 10.34 8.04 12.47
C ILE A 40 9.73 8.38 13.83
N ASP A 41 8.78 7.58 14.29
CA ASP A 41 8.09 7.81 15.57
C ASP A 41 9.05 7.73 16.76
N THR A 42 10.06 6.89 16.69
CA THR A 42 11.02 6.68 17.77
C THR A 42 12.30 7.51 17.62
N SER A 43 12.47 8.18 16.50
CA SER A 43 13.69 8.95 16.22
C SER A 43 13.76 10.20 17.09
N ARG A 44 14.93 10.45 17.68
CA ARG A 44 15.18 11.62 18.50
C ARG A 44 15.90 12.73 17.71
N GLY A 45 16.42 12.43 16.54
CA GLY A 45 17.16 13.38 15.72
C GLY A 45 16.37 13.80 14.49
N ALA A 46 16.31 15.10 14.21
CA ALA A 46 15.60 15.63 13.06
C ALA A 46 16.17 15.11 11.73
N VAL A 47 17.48 14.95 11.65
CA VAL A 47 18.16 14.47 10.43
C VAL A 47 17.80 13.02 10.16
N ALA A 48 17.84 12.16 11.19
CA ALA A 48 17.47 10.75 11.06
C ALA A 48 16.00 10.59 10.71
N ALA A 49 15.12 11.36 11.34
CA ALA A 49 13.71 11.36 11.04
C ALA A 49 13.43 11.81 9.61
N ALA A 50 14.11 12.84 9.14
CA ALA A 50 13.96 13.34 7.77
C ALA A 50 14.42 12.32 6.73
N ALA A 51 15.54 11.62 6.99
CA ALA A 51 16.03 10.58 6.09
C ALA A 51 15.06 9.41 6.01
N ALA A 52 14.56 8.94 7.15
CA ALA A 52 13.57 7.87 7.19
C ALA A 52 12.26 8.30 6.52
N ALA A 53 11.83 9.53 6.73
CA ALA A 53 10.62 10.07 6.11
C ALA A 53 10.75 10.12 4.58
N ALA A 54 11.90 10.50 4.06
CA ALA A 54 12.14 10.52 2.62
C ALA A 54 12.06 9.12 2.02
N GLN A 55 12.67 8.13 2.67
CA GLN A 55 12.60 6.73 2.24
C GLN A 55 11.17 6.19 2.31
N LEU A 56 10.47 6.47 3.40
CA LEU A 56 9.09 6.05 3.58
C LEU A 56 8.17 6.65 2.51
N ARG A 57 8.33 7.93 2.22
CA ARG A 57 7.56 8.61 1.18
C ARG A 57 7.75 7.94 -0.17
N GLN A 58 8.99 7.64 -0.54
CA GLN A 58 9.29 6.98 -1.81
C GLN A 58 8.68 5.58 -1.86
N LEU A 59 8.80 4.84 -0.76
CA LEU A 59 8.24 3.49 -0.66
C LEU A 59 6.73 3.50 -0.79
N LEU A 60 6.05 4.44 -0.15
CA LEU A 60 4.59 4.58 -0.26
C LEU A 60 4.16 4.97 -1.68
N ILE A 61 4.93 5.82 -2.35
CA ILE A 61 4.68 6.16 -3.75
C ILE A 61 4.77 4.91 -4.62
N ASP A 62 5.80 4.11 -4.42
CA ASP A 62 6.00 2.87 -5.18
C ASP A 62 4.88 1.87 -4.90
N LEU A 63 4.47 1.71 -3.64
CA LEU A 63 3.36 0.83 -3.27
C LEU A 63 2.04 1.29 -3.88
N ARG A 64 1.79 2.59 -3.91
CA ARG A 64 0.60 3.15 -4.56
C ARG A 64 0.60 2.87 -6.05
N ARG A 65 1.75 3.01 -6.70
CA ARG A 65 1.91 2.71 -8.13
C ARG A 65 1.66 1.24 -8.40
N GLU A 66 2.23 0.35 -7.60
CA GLU A 66 2.02 -1.08 -7.73
C GLU A 66 0.55 -1.44 -7.53
N SER A 67 -0.08 -0.88 -6.52
CA SER A 67 -1.49 -1.11 -6.23
C SER A 67 -2.38 -0.58 -7.37
N ALA A 68 -2.08 0.61 -7.87
CA ALA A 68 -2.80 1.20 -9.00
C ALA A 68 -2.60 0.40 -10.28
N GLY A 69 -1.39 -0.14 -10.48
CA GLY A 69 -1.10 -1.01 -11.63
C GLY A 69 -1.81 -2.35 -11.56
N LYS A 70 -1.83 -2.97 -10.38
CA LYS A 70 -2.48 -4.27 -10.16
C LYS A 70 -4.00 -4.18 -10.27
N LYS A 71 -4.61 -3.19 -9.64
CA LYS A 71 -6.06 -3.00 -9.68
C LYS A 71 -6.59 -2.72 -11.07
N PRO A 72 -6.02 -1.77 -11.84
CA PRO A 72 -6.46 -1.56 -13.22
C PRO A 72 -6.28 -2.78 -14.10
N ALA A 73 -5.22 -3.57 -13.89
CA ALA A 73 -5.01 -4.80 -14.64
C ALA A 73 -6.09 -5.83 -14.37
N ARG A 74 -6.46 -6.03 -13.09
CA ARG A 74 -7.56 -6.92 -12.69
C ARG A 74 -8.89 -6.40 -13.21
N THR A 75 -9.15 -5.12 -13.02
CA THR A 75 -10.37 -4.48 -13.49
C THR A 75 -10.45 -4.58 -15.01
N ARG A 76 -9.34 -4.41 -15.71
CA ARG A 76 -9.29 -4.53 -17.17
C ARG A 76 -9.62 -5.95 -17.63
N ILE A 77 -9.10 -6.97 -16.93
CA ILE A 77 -9.43 -8.37 -17.25
C ILE A 77 -10.90 -8.64 -16.97
N ASP A 78 -11.41 -8.17 -15.84
CA ASP A 78 -12.83 -8.33 -15.47
C ASP A 78 -13.72 -7.57 -16.45
N ASP A 79 -13.36 -6.37 -16.85
CA ASP A 79 -14.08 -5.57 -17.85
C ASP A 79 -14.05 -6.25 -19.21
N LEU A 80 -12.92 -6.79 -19.62
CA LEU A 80 -12.82 -7.55 -20.88
C LEU A 80 -13.71 -8.78 -20.88
N ARG A 81 -13.75 -9.51 -19.75
CA ARG A 81 -14.66 -10.66 -19.61
C ARG A 81 -16.11 -10.23 -19.67
N ALA A 82 -16.44 -9.13 -19.00
CA ALA A 82 -17.80 -8.60 -19.01
C ALA A 82 -18.18 -8.15 -20.42
N ASP A 83 -17.28 -7.51 -21.15
CA ASP A 83 -17.48 -7.09 -22.52
C ASP A 83 -17.66 -8.30 -23.46
N GLU A 84 -16.83 -9.32 -23.31
CA GLU A 84 -16.95 -10.56 -24.07
C GLU A 84 -18.30 -11.22 -23.86
N LEU A 85 -18.74 -11.30 -22.60
CA LEU A 85 -20.04 -11.87 -22.26
C LEU A 85 -21.19 -11.04 -22.84
N ALA A 86 -21.06 -9.71 -22.78
CA ALA A 86 -22.05 -8.82 -23.36
C ALA A 86 -22.12 -8.97 -24.88
N GLU A 87 -20.99 -9.09 -25.54
CA GLU A 87 -20.92 -9.33 -26.99
C GLU A 87 -21.53 -10.68 -27.36
N ARG A 88 -21.23 -11.73 -26.62
CA ARG A 88 -21.82 -13.05 -26.84
C ARG A 88 -23.32 -13.02 -26.68
N ARG A 89 -23.84 -12.29 -25.67
CA ARG A 89 -25.27 -12.12 -25.47
C ARG A 89 -25.90 -11.37 -26.63
N ARG A 90 -25.26 -10.33 -27.14
CA ARG A 90 -25.75 -9.58 -28.28
C ARG A 90 -25.74 -10.42 -29.55
N ALA A 91 -24.70 -11.22 -29.73
CA ALA A 91 -24.58 -12.11 -30.88
C ALA A 91 -25.58 -13.27 -30.82
N ALA A 92 -25.93 -13.73 -29.62
CA ALA A 92 -26.89 -14.82 -29.42
C ALA A 92 -28.32 -14.33 -29.42
N GLY A 93 -28.53 -13.07 -29.14
CA GLY A 93 -29.85 -12.47 -29.09
C GLY A 93 -30.20 -11.77 -30.34
#